data_a97e814f9f7d622f871a22c5eae6fdd2
#
_entry.id   a97e814f9f7d622f871a22c5eae6fdd2
#
_cell.length_a   1.000
_cell.length_b   1.000
_cell.length_c   1.000
_cell.angle_alpha   90.00
_cell.angle_beta   90.00
_cell.angle_gamma   90.00
#
_symmetry.space_group_name_H-M   'P 1'
#
loop_
_entity.id
_entity.type
_entity.pdbx_description
1 polymer ?
#
loop_
_entity_poly.entity_id
_entity_poly.type
_entity_poly.pdbx_seq_one_letter_code
_entity_poly.pdbx_strand_id
1 'polypeptide(L)'
;MKRIAALLLGVLLLATLTAGAGDPLISRSYLEGDFLQGLVSAVEPRLDASDRVIRSSHGLPASGGAGARELMLKEGDILSGPVGTSVVPLGGEVRTSGGPVVDVTEGTALSGGQLLRTGHRYIAAQATDFTITSPAAVLLCEGGGSL
;
A
#
# COMPACT_ATOMS: atom_id res chain seq x y z
N MET A 1 -11.32 45.21 -59.93
CA MET A 1 -12.13 44.18 -59.25
C MET A 1 -11.44 42.82 -59.16
N LYS A 2 -10.87 42.28 -60.22
CA LYS A 2 -10.20 40.92 -60.20
C LYS A 2 -9.02 40.84 -59.26
N ARG A 3 -8.21 41.93 -59.05
CA ARG A 3 -7.05 41.92 -58.17
C ARG A 3 -7.40 41.96 -56.68
N ILE A 4 -8.55 42.56 -56.34
CA ILE A 4 -9.05 42.61 -54.95
C ILE A 4 -9.63 41.24 -54.54
N ALA A 5 -10.31 40.57 -55.47
CA ALA A 5 -10.82 39.23 -55.21
C ALA A 5 -9.71 38.16 -55.01
N ALA A 6 -8.57 38.32 -55.72
CA ALA A 6 -7.41 37.42 -55.55
C ALA A 6 -6.73 37.66 -54.19
N LEU A 7 -6.65 38.91 -53.73
CA LEU A 7 -6.11 39.25 -52.39
C LEU A 7 -6.98 38.72 -51.26
N LEU A 8 -8.30 38.86 -51.38
CA LEU A 8 -9.26 38.34 -50.39
C LEU A 8 -9.22 36.81 -50.34
N LEU A 9 -9.08 36.15 -51.49
CA LEU A 9 -8.97 34.68 -51.52
C LEU A 9 -7.67 34.22 -50.88
N GLY A 10 -6.55 34.94 -51.08
CA GLY A 10 -5.28 34.63 -50.46
C GLY A 10 -5.28 34.76 -48.94
N VAL A 11 -5.94 35.83 -48.44
CA VAL A 11 -6.07 36.02 -46.97
C VAL A 11 -7.00 34.97 -46.36
N LEU A 12 -8.06 34.57 -47.06
CA LEU A 12 -8.96 33.51 -46.59
C LEU A 12 -8.24 32.14 -46.54
N LEU A 13 -7.37 31.84 -47.52
CA LEU A 13 -6.59 30.59 -47.53
C LEU A 13 -5.52 30.60 -46.44
N LEU A 14 -4.92 31.75 -46.12
CA LEU A 14 -3.96 31.87 -45.02
C LEU A 14 -4.63 31.67 -43.65
N ALA A 15 -5.86 32.18 -43.49
CA ALA A 15 -6.64 32.02 -42.26
C ALA A 15 -7.06 30.57 -41.99
N THR A 16 -7.25 29.77 -43.03
CA THR A 16 -7.59 28.32 -42.89
C THR A 16 -6.38 27.46 -42.55
N LEU A 17 -5.16 27.88 -42.91
CA LEU A 17 -3.95 27.16 -42.58
C LEU A 17 -3.53 27.32 -41.09
N THR A 18 -4.00 28.38 -40.43
CA THR A 18 -3.72 28.59 -39.00
C THR A 18 -4.74 27.89 -38.08
N ALA A 19 -5.86 27.39 -38.61
CA ALA A 19 -6.90 26.71 -37.83
C ALA A 19 -6.66 25.21 -37.62
N GLY A 20 -5.59 24.64 -38.24
CA GLY A 20 -5.28 23.21 -38.17
C GLY A 20 -4.12 22.81 -37.25
N ALA A 21 -3.54 23.80 -36.52
CA ALA A 21 -2.42 23.51 -35.61
C ALA A 21 -2.84 23.47 -34.15
N GLY A 22 -4.05 22.98 -33.89
CA GLY A 22 -4.56 22.77 -32.55
C GLY A 22 -4.84 21.29 -32.31
N ASP A 23 -3.88 20.41 -32.61
CA ASP A 23 -3.82 19.15 -31.90
C ASP A 23 -3.57 19.54 -30.44
N PRO A 24 -4.49 19.27 -29.49
CA PRO A 24 -4.20 19.55 -28.10
C PRO A 24 -3.08 18.60 -27.70
N LEU A 25 -1.85 19.07 -27.91
CA LEU A 25 -0.71 18.47 -27.23
C LEU A 25 -1.11 18.46 -25.77
N ILE A 26 -1.48 17.27 -25.31
CA ILE A 26 -1.77 17.03 -23.89
C ILE A 26 -0.60 17.64 -23.15
N SER A 27 -0.83 18.76 -22.49
CA SER A 27 0.27 19.47 -21.84
C SER A 27 0.85 18.57 -20.76
N ARG A 28 2.15 18.58 -20.60
CA ARG A 28 2.82 17.80 -19.57
C ARG A 28 2.23 18.06 -18.18
N SER A 29 1.83 19.31 -17.92
CA SER A 29 1.16 19.70 -16.68
C SER A 29 -0.21 19.04 -16.49
N TYR A 30 -0.96 18.80 -17.58
CA TYR A 30 -2.21 18.03 -17.51
C TYR A 30 -1.95 16.55 -17.19
N LEU A 31 -0.92 15.95 -17.80
CA LEU A 31 -0.55 14.56 -17.52
C LEU A 31 -0.02 14.37 -16.07
N GLU A 32 0.79 15.30 -15.61
CA GLU A 32 1.41 15.23 -14.27
C GLU A 32 0.45 15.70 -13.14
N GLY A 33 -0.59 16.45 -13.47
CA GLY A 33 -1.57 16.97 -12.52
C GLY A 33 -2.93 16.27 -12.63
N ASP A 34 -3.83 16.88 -13.37
CA ASP A 34 -5.25 16.50 -13.40
C ASP A 34 -5.49 15.06 -13.89
N PHE A 35 -4.72 14.60 -14.89
CA PHE A 35 -4.87 13.25 -15.41
C PHE A 35 -4.45 12.19 -14.39
N LEU A 36 -3.29 12.36 -13.74
CA LEU A 36 -2.82 11.42 -12.73
C LEU A 36 -3.74 11.39 -11.51
N GLN A 37 -4.19 12.55 -11.03
CA GLN A 37 -5.15 12.62 -9.94
C GLN A 37 -6.49 11.98 -10.31
N GLY A 38 -6.98 12.23 -11.51
CA GLY A 38 -8.17 11.59 -12.04
C GLY A 38 -8.03 10.07 -12.16
N LEU A 39 -6.88 9.59 -12.60
CA LEU A 39 -6.58 8.16 -12.71
C LEU A 39 -6.51 7.51 -11.32
N VAL A 40 -5.77 8.10 -10.39
CA VAL A 40 -5.64 7.60 -9.01
C VAL A 40 -7.01 7.52 -8.34
N SER A 41 -7.79 8.60 -8.39
CA SER A 41 -9.13 8.63 -7.80
C SER A 41 -10.12 7.64 -8.44
N ALA A 42 -9.91 7.26 -9.69
CA ALA A 42 -10.75 6.25 -10.37
C ALA A 42 -10.29 4.82 -10.08
N VAL A 43 -9.00 4.60 -9.83
CA VAL A 43 -8.40 3.27 -9.63
C VAL A 43 -8.44 2.85 -8.15
N GLU A 44 -8.15 3.75 -7.22
CA GLU A 44 -8.15 3.44 -5.78
C GLU A 44 -9.44 2.76 -5.30
N PRO A 45 -10.66 3.27 -5.58
CA PRO A 45 -11.87 2.61 -5.10
C PRO A 45 -12.08 1.22 -5.72
N ARG A 46 -11.55 0.98 -6.93
CA ARG A 46 -11.63 -0.33 -7.59
C ARG A 46 -10.64 -1.32 -6.99
N LEU A 47 -9.46 -0.87 -6.63
CA LEU A 47 -8.47 -1.69 -5.91
C LEU A 47 -9.01 -2.04 -4.52
N ASP A 48 -9.54 -1.08 -3.78
CA ASP A 48 -10.14 -1.33 -2.46
C ASP A 48 -11.32 -2.30 -2.53
N ALA A 49 -12.16 -2.19 -3.54
CA ALA A 49 -13.26 -3.12 -3.75
C ALA A 49 -12.77 -4.54 -4.09
N SER A 50 -11.76 -4.64 -4.94
CA SER A 50 -11.11 -5.92 -5.29
C SER A 50 -10.46 -6.56 -4.08
N ASP A 51 -9.72 -5.77 -3.30
CA ASP A 51 -9.06 -6.24 -2.07
C ASP A 51 -10.08 -6.73 -1.04
N ARG A 52 -11.21 -6.03 -0.86
CA ARG A 52 -12.28 -6.49 0.02
C ARG A 52 -12.85 -7.84 -0.43
N VAL A 53 -13.08 -8.01 -1.73
CA VAL A 53 -13.59 -9.27 -2.28
C VAL A 53 -12.59 -10.41 -2.06
N ILE A 54 -11.31 -10.17 -2.35
CA ILE A 54 -10.26 -11.17 -2.17
C ILE A 54 -10.14 -11.54 -0.68
N ARG A 55 -10.12 -10.56 0.22
CA ARG A 55 -10.05 -10.79 1.66
C ARG A 55 -11.25 -11.55 2.18
N SER A 56 -12.46 -11.17 1.77
CA SER A 56 -13.68 -11.86 2.20
C SER A 56 -13.74 -13.30 1.68
N SER A 57 -13.28 -13.56 0.46
CA SER A 57 -13.26 -14.90 -0.12
C SER A 57 -12.24 -15.83 0.55
N HIS A 58 -11.19 -15.26 1.14
CA HIS A 58 -10.16 -16.02 1.85
C HIS A 58 -10.29 -15.97 3.38
N GLY A 59 -11.38 -15.39 3.90
CA GLY A 59 -11.61 -15.27 5.35
C GLY A 59 -10.60 -14.37 6.06
N LEU A 60 -9.93 -13.47 5.31
CA LEU A 60 -8.98 -12.52 5.88
C LEU A 60 -9.75 -11.37 6.54
N PRO A 61 -9.32 -10.91 7.73
CA PRO A 61 -9.96 -9.80 8.40
C PRO A 61 -9.96 -8.56 7.52
N ALA A 62 -11.05 -7.80 7.54
CA ALA A 62 -11.12 -6.49 6.92
C ALA A 62 -10.00 -5.62 7.52
N SER A 63 -8.96 -5.33 6.76
CA SER A 63 -7.93 -4.43 7.26
C SER A 63 -8.52 -3.02 7.32
N GLY A 64 -8.79 -2.57 8.50
CA GLY A 64 -8.66 -1.14 8.74
C GLY A 64 -7.22 -0.77 8.47
N GLY A 65 -6.98 0.18 7.55
CA GLY A 65 -5.72 0.74 7.13
C GLY A 65 -4.46 0.11 7.71
N ALA A 66 -3.94 -0.89 7.04
CA ALA A 66 -2.79 -1.63 7.53
C ALA A 66 -1.49 -0.91 7.18
N GLY A 67 -1.35 0.31 7.68
CA GLY A 67 -0.03 0.88 7.84
C GLY A 67 0.70 0.15 8.96
N ALA A 68 2.01 -0.02 8.80
CA ALA A 68 2.85 -0.50 9.87
C ALA A 68 2.69 0.42 11.11
N ARG A 69 2.38 -0.16 12.25
CA ARG A 69 2.25 0.55 13.52
C ARG A 69 3.39 0.17 14.43
N GLU A 70 4.04 1.18 14.99
CA GLU A 70 5.00 0.97 16.06
C GLU A 70 4.23 0.81 17.38
N LEU A 71 4.54 -0.27 18.08
CA LEU A 71 3.98 -0.60 19.39
C LEU A 71 5.10 -0.62 20.41
N MET A 72 4.95 0.17 21.47
CA MET A 72 5.81 0.12 22.66
C MET A 72 5.09 -0.72 23.71
N LEU A 73 5.68 -1.87 24.05
CA LEU A 73 5.09 -2.87 24.90
C LEU A 73 6.01 -3.12 26.11
N LYS A 74 5.44 -3.63 27.18
CA LYS A 74 6.15 -3.97 28.42
C LYS A 74 6.05 -5.47 28.72
N GLU A 75 6.84 -5.93 29.64
CA GLU A 75 6.84 -7.33 30.07
C GLU A 75 5.44 -7.80 30.48
N GLY A 76 5.06 -8.96 29.94
CA GLY A 76 3.75 -9.56 30.15
C GLY A 76 2.67 -9.12 29.14
N ASP A 77 2.89 -8.08 28.33
CA ASP A 77 1.96 -7.72 27.28
C ASP A 77 1.93 -8.81 26.21
N ILE A 78 0.72 -9.07 25.68
CA ILE A 78 0.47 -10.07 24.65
C ILE A 78 -0.16 -9.39 23.46
N LEU A 79 0.49 -9.47 22.31
CA LEU A 79 -0.06 -9.06 21.02
C LEU A 79 -0.67 -10.28 20.33
N SER A 80 -1.98 -10.37 20.24
CA SER A 80 -2.67 -11.44 19.51
C SER A 80 -2.73 -11.11 18.03
N GLY A 81 -2.15 -11.97 17.21
CA GLY A 81 -2.07 -11.83 15.78
C GLY A 81 -2.88 -12.90 15.03
N PRO A 82 -3.92 -12.53 14.26
CA PRO A 82 -4.54 -13.45 13.33
C PRO A 82 -3.57 -13.86 12.20
N VAL A 83 -3.98 -14.82 11.40
CA VAL A 83 -3.22 -15.23 10.19
C VAL A 83 -2.88 -14.03 9.33
N GLY A 84 -1.64 -13.94 8.90
CA GLY A 84 -1.14 -12.83 8.06
C GLY A 84 -0.65 -11.62 8.85
N THR A 85 -0.78 -11.59 10.18
CA THR A 85 -0.14 -10.53 10.99
C THR A 85 1.37 -10.58 10.81
N SER A 86 1.95 -9.45 10.44
CA SER A 86 3.39 -9.29 10.29
C SER A 86 3.95 -8.52 11.47
N VAL A 87 5.02 -9.03 12.06
CA VAL A 87 5.71 -8.43 13.21
C VAL A 87 7.20 -8.34 12.94
N VAL A 88 7.79 -7.17 13.25
CA VAL A 88 9.24 -6.96 13.25
C VAL A 88 9.64 -6.47 14.64
N PRO A 89 10.33 -7.27 15.46
CA PRO A 89 10.91 -6.78 16.71
C PRO A 89 12.02 -5.78 16.40
N LEU A 90 11.89 -4.55 16.88
CA LEU A 90 12.89 -3.50 16.76
C LEU A 90 13.80 -3.44 18.01
N GLY A 91 13.31 -3.94 19.15
CA GLY A 91 14.04 -4.02 20.40
C GLY A 91 13.29 -4.81 21.45
N GLY A 92 14.00 -5.29 22.47
CA GLY A 92 13.46 -6.15 23.51
C GLY A 92 13.36 -7.63 23.10
N GLU A 93 12.78 -8.44 24.01
CA GLU A 93 12.58 -9.88 23.77
C GLU A 93 11.11 -10.20 23.57
N VAL A 94 10.82 -10.91 22.49
CA VAL A 94 9.47 -11.31 22.09
C VAL A 94 9.46 -12.81 21.80
N ARG A 95 8.53 -13.54 22.40
CA ARG A 95 8.33 -14.97 22.17
C ARG A 95 7.00 -15.22 21.47
N THR A 96 6.99 -16.17 20.59
CA THR A 96 5.73 -16.67 20.00
C THR A 96 5.07 -17.65 20.96
N SER A 97 3.74 -17.65 21.05
CA SER A 97 2.94 -18.69 21.69
C SER A 97 1.76 -19.02 20.80
N GLY A 98 1.51 -20.30 20.56
CA GLY A 98 0.42 -20.77 19.71
C GLY A 98 0.90 -21.29 18.36
N GLY A 99 0.35 -20.77 17.27
CA GLY A 99 0.62 -21.27 15.93
C GLY A 99 2.03 -20.96 15.40
N PRO A 100 2.43 -21.60 14.30
CA PRO A 100 3.71 -21.34 13.67
C PRO A 100 3.76 -19.96 13.04
N VAL A 101 4.93 -19.36 13.09
CA VAL A 101 5.28 -18.12 12.38
C VAL A 101 6.38 -18.39 11.35
N VAL A 102 6.38 -17.65 10.27
CA VAL A 102 7.43 -17.73 9.24
C VAL A 102 8.35 -16.53 9.37
N ASP A 103 9.64 -16.78 9.58
CA ASP A 103 10.68 -15.77 9.42
C ASP A 103 10.93 -15.54 7.94
N VAL A 104 10.43 -14.43 7.43
CA VAL A 104 10.57 -14.06 6.01
C VAL A 104 11.99 -13.65 5.68
N THR A 105 12.74 -13.18 6.67
CA THR A 105 14.12 -12.73 6.49
C THR A 105 15.07 -13.91 6.24
N GLU A 106 14.87 -15.03 6.95
CA GLU A 106 15.67 -16.25 6.80
C GLU A 106 14.96 -17.36 6.00
N GLY A 107 13.68 -17.21 5.69
CA GLY A 107 12.89 -18.23 4.99
C GLY A 107 12.65 -19.49 5.83
N THR A 108 12.60 -19.37 7.16
CA THR A 108 12.42 -20.48 8.08
C THR A 108 11.10 -20.39 8.84
N ALA A 109 10.55 -21.55 9.25
CA ALA A 109 9.36 -21.60 10.08
C ALA A 109 9.76 -21.80 11.55
N LEU A 110 9.15 -21.03 12.45
CA LEU A 110 9.32 -21.13 13.89
C LEU A 110 8.04 -21.70 14.51
N SER A 111 8.21 -22.63 15.45
CA SER A 111 7.13 -23.15 16.28
C SER A 111 6.86 -22.22 17.47
N GLY A 112 5.72 -22.41 18.15
CA GLY A 112 5.40 -21.68 19.37
C GLY A 112 6.48 -21.81 20.46
N GLY A 113 6.63 -20.76 21.26
CA GLY A 113 7.61 -20.68 22.36
C GLY A 113 9.00 -20.19 21.97
N GLN A 114 9.27 -19.97 20.69
CA GLN A 114 10.59 -19.52 20.24
C GLN A 114 10.75 -18.01 20.37
N LEU A 115 11.99 -17.58 20.65
CA LEU A 115 12.37 -16.19 20.73
C LEU A 115 12.53 -15.62 19.31
N LEU A 116 11.94 -14.47 19.06
CA LEU A 116 12.10 -13.74 17.80
C LEU A 116 13.38 -12.93 17.81
N ARG A 117 14.06 -12.87 16.66
CA ARG A 117 15.28 -12.07 16.50
C ARG A 117 14.91 -10.64 16.13
N THR A 118 15.58 -9.69 16.73
CA THR A 118 15.45 -8.26 16.41
C THR A 118 15.86 -7.99 14.96
N GLY A 119 15.06 -7.16 14.26
CA GLY A 119 15.29 -6.81 12.86
C GLY A 119 14.80 -7.83 11.83
N HIS A 120 14.30 -9.01 12.26
CA HIS A 120 13.70 -9.99 11.36
C HIS A 120 12.20 -9.76 11.22
N ARG A 121 11.67 -10.05 10.05
CA ARG A 121 10.23 -9.96 9.76
C ARG A 121 9.60 -11.33 9.91
N TYR A 122 8.57 -11.41 10.72
CA TYR A 122 7.80 -12.61 10.98
C TYR A 122 6.37 -12.45 10.52
N ILE A 123 5.80 -13.50 9.92
CA ILE A 123 4.40 -13.55 9.52
C ILE A 123 3.71 -14.71 10.22
N ALA A 124 2.59 -14.45 10.87
CA ALA A 124 1.76 -15.46 11.50
C ALA A 124 1.11 -16.36 10.43
N ALA A 125 1.53 -17.63 10.35
CA ALA A 125 0.94 -18.61 9.45
C ALA A 125 -0.38 -19.18 10.01
N GLN A 126 -0.58 -19.09 11.31
CA GLN A 126 -1.80 -19.36 12.04
C GLN A 126 -2.01 -18.29 13.11
N ALA A 127 -3.19 -18.25 13.74
CA ALA A 127 -3.41 -17.35 14.88
C ALA A 127 -2.34 -17.63 15.94
N THR A 128 -1.63 -16.58 16.33
CA THR A 128 -0.44 -16.66 17.20
C THR A 128 -0.40 -15.47 18.12
N ASP A 129 0.03 -15.68 19.34
CA ASP A 129 0.30 -14.63 20.29
C ASP A 129 1.79 -14.34 20.35
N PHE A 130 2.13 -13.07 20.49
CA PHE A 130 3.48 -12.57 20.66
C PHE A 130 3.59 -12.01 22.07
N THR A 131 4.28 -12.73 22.94
CA THR A 131 4.44 -12.39 24.37
C THR A 131 5.73 -11.64 24.58
N ILE A 132 5.67 -10.54 25.29
CA ILE A 132 6.83 -9.73 25.65
C ILE A 132 7.46 -10.29 26.92
N THR A 133 8.75 -10.63 26.86
CA THR A 133 9.50 -11.24 27.98
C THR A 133 10.60 -10.35 28.54
N SER A 134 10.80 -9.17 27.97
CA SER A 134 11.72 -8.15 28.49
C SER A 134 10.95 -6.97 29.09
N PRO A 135 11.58 -6.16 29.98
CA PRO A 135 10.93 -5.01 30.63
C PRO A 135 10.31 -4.01 29.65
N ALA A 136 10.88 -3.92 28.46
CA ALA A 136 10.33 -3.12 27.36
C ALA A 136 10.67 -3.76 26.02
N ALA A 137 9.75 -3.65 25.07
CA ALA A 137 9.94 -4.06 23.68
C ALA A 137 9.31 -3.06 22.72
N VAL A 138 9.91 -2.94 21.55
CA VAL A 138 9.39 -2.14 20.44
C VAL A 138 9.15 -3.06 19.27
N LEU A 139 7.93 -3.08 18.78
CA LEU A 139 7.50 -3.90 17.66
C LEU A 139 6.94 -3.03 16.55
N LEU A 140 7.29 -3.33 15.32
CA LEU A 140 6.54 -2.85 14.16
C LEU A 140 5.52 -3.94 13.79
N CYS A 141 4.23 -3.62 13.82
CA CYS A 141 3.15 -4.55 13.54
C CYS A 141 2.35 -4.09 12.31
N GLU A 142 2.12 -5.00 11.38
CA GLU A 142 1.22 -4.82 10.24
C GLU A 142 0.14 -5.90 10.29
N GLY A 143 -1.09 -5.51 9.93
CA GLY A 143 -2.24 -6.42 10.00
C GLY A 143 -3.03 -6.28 11.31
N GLY A 144 -4.00 -7.16 11.54
CA GLY A 144 -5.04 -7.04 12.56
C GLY A 144 -4.63 -7.40 13.99
N GLY A 145 -3.38 -7.20 14.41
CA GLY A 145 -2.98 -7.49 15.78
C GLY A 145 -3.70 -6.63 16.82
N SER A 146 -4.14 -7.25 17.94
CA SER A 146 -4.79 -6.61 19.09
C SER A 146 -4.02 -6.92 20.38
N LEU A 147 -3.99 -5.94 21.29
CA LEU A 147 -3.47 -6.06 22.66
C LEU A 147 -4.58 -6.51 23.60
#